data_d73ab8376072f7773593266cb9471eaf
#
_entry.id   d73ab8376072f7773593266cb9471eaf
#
_cell.length_a   1.000
_cell.length_b   1.000
_cell.length_c   1.000
_cell.angle_alpha   90.00
_cell.angle_beta   90.00
_cell.angle_gamma   90.00
#
_symmetry.space_group_name_H-M   'P 1'
#
loop_
_entity.id
_entity.type
_entity.pdbx_description
1 polymer ?
#
loop_
_entity_poly.entity_id
_entity_poly.type
_entity_poly.pdbx_seq_one_letter_code
_entity_poly.pdbx_strand_id
1 'polypeptide(L)'
;MIWHLVSDSASDLHTLEGSQDQMDFSTIPFTIRIGGTEYIDNENIRIPEMLEANETHAELAQTSCPSPEVWLEKFSVPGPVIAFTISSALSGSYNSAFTAKSMLQEEDPNKQIAVIDSKATGPEQAMLVWKARDLILEGKPFDEIEKELNRTAEQIHTSFALASYHNLIKNGRVSRLKGFIAGHLGFWGIGIGDENGEIAIRGKARGSKSMIRFLTEELQKVGLAGKRIVISHCMNEKDALALKESLLQAFPGVTVLIQPTRGLDSFYAERSGLIVGY
;
A
#
# COMPACT_ATOMS: atom_id res chain seq x y z
N MET A 1 -20.09 12.81 -16.90
CA MET A 1 -19.18 13.35 -15.84
C MET A 1 -18.13 12.27 -15.60
N ILE A 2 -16.84 12.60 -15.66
CA ILE A 2 -15.75 11.64 -15.47
C ILE A 2 -15.31 11.72 -14.01
N TRP A 3 -15.19 10.58 -13.35
CA TRP A 3 -14.60 10.46 -12.01
C TRP A 3 -13.08 10.38 -12.10
N HIS A 4 -12.38 11.00 -11.18
CA HIS A 4 -10.91 10.93 -11.10
C HIS A 4 -10.50 10.20 -9.83
N LEU A 5 -9.94 9.00 -10.01
CA LEU A 5 -9.34 8.22 -8.94
C LEU A 5 -7.83 8.50 -8.94
N VAL A 6 -7.31 9.01 -7.84
CA VAL A 6 -5.89 9.39 -7.71
C VAL A 6 -5.31 8.65 -6.51
N SER A 7 -4.24 7.90 -6.71
CA SER A 7 -3.55 7.23 -5.59
C SER A 7 -2.10 7.71 -5.52
N ASP A 8 -1.54 7.81 -4.32
CA ASP A 8 -0.09 7.82 -4.26
C ASP A 8 0.48 6.45 -4.68
N SER A 9 1.76 6.37 -4.97
CA SER A 9 2.37 5.17 -5.55
C SER A 9 2.45 3.99 -4.59
N ALA A 10 2.13 4.20 -3.31
CA ALA A 10 2.09 3.13 -2.32
C ALA A 10 0.95 2.12 -2.53
N SER A 11 0.03 2.34 -3.48
CA SER A 11 -1.01 1.35 -3.83
C SER A 11 -0.50 0.16 -4.65
N ASP A 12 0.75 0.17 -5.10
CA ASP A 12 1.31 -0.80 -6.04
C ASP A 12 0.59 -0.88 -7.42
N LEU A 13 -0.37 0.01 -7.69
CA LEU A 13 -1.08 0.07 -8.96
C LEU A 13 -0.37 0.97 -9.97
N HIS A 14 -0.33 0.56 -11.24
CA HIS A 14 0.05 1.40 -12.37
C HIS A 14 -1.16 1.86 -13.17
N THR A 15 -2.14 0.99 -13.31
CA THR A 15 -3.36 1.20 -14.08
C THR A 15 -4.55 0.62 -13.33
N LEU A 16 -5.74 1.07 -13.70
CA LEU A 16 -7.00 0.55 -13.18
C LEU A 16 -7.80 -0.07 -14.33
N GLU A 17 -7.91 -1.38 -14.34
CA GLU A 17 -8.69 -2.08 -15.35
C GLU A 17 -10.20 -1.80 -15.23
N GLY A 18 -10.90 -1.74 -16.38
CA GLY A 18 -12.35 -1.59 -16.43
C GLY A 18 -12.85 -0.16 -16.18
N SER A 19 -11.99 0.86 -16.28
CA SER A 19 -12.33 2.26 -15.97
C SER A 19 -12.72 3.14 -17.17
N GLN A 20 -12.65 2.66 -18.40
CA GLN A 20 -12.40 3.44 -19.63
C GLN A 20 -13.38 4.54 -20.00
N ASP A 21 -14.67 4.51 -19.61
CA ASP A 21 -15.67 5.51 -20.06
C ASP A 21 -16.21 6.41 -18.95
N GLN A 22 -16.12 6.03 -17.71
CA GLN A 22 -16.72 6.72 -16.57
C GLN A 22 -15.70 7.28 -15.57
N MET A 23 -14.49 6.79 -15.60
CA MET A 23 -13.45 7.18 -14.64
C MET A 23 -12.05 7.15 -15.24
N ASP A 24 -11.21 8.01 -14.73
CA ASP A 24 -9.78 8.09 -14.98
C ASP A 24 -9.01 7.68 -13.71
N PHE A 25 -7.86 7.04 -13.88
CA PHE A 25 -6.98 6.67 -12.76
C PHE A 25 -5.57 7.21 -13.00
N SER A 26 -5.01 7.83 -11.97
CA SER A 26 -3.61 8.28 -12.01
C SER A 26 -2.92 8.04 -10.68
N THR A 27 -1.58 7.92 -10.73
CA THR A 27 -0.76 7.78 -9.53
C THR A 27 0.15 9.00 -9.35
N ILE A 28 0.41 9.35 -8.09
CA ILE A 28 1.37 10.38 -7.70
C ILE A 28 2.57 9.69 -7.06
N PRO A 29 3.78 9.83 -7.63
CA PRO A 29 4.94 9.07 -7.19
C PRO A 29 5.52 9.59 -5.88
N PHE A 30 5.96 8.68 -5.03
CA PHE A 30 6.97 8.94 -4.01
C PHE A 30 8.35 9.12 -4.64
N THR A 31 9.22 9.84 -3.96
CA THR A 31 10.65 9.90 -4.32
C THR A 31 11.45 9.14 -3.29
N ILE A 32 12.30 8.23 -3.76
CA ILE A 32 13.23 7.45 -2.94
C ILE A 32 14.64 7.95 -3.27
N ARG A 33 15.38 8.41 -2.27
CA ARG A 33 16.74 8.92 -2.44
C ARG A 33 17.73 7.97 -1.76
N ILE A 34 18.69 7.47 -2.53
CA ILE A 34 19.69 6.50 -2.07
C ILE A 34 21.07 6.97 -2.57
N GLY A 35 22.01 7.20 -1.65
CA GLY A 35 23.38 7.59 -2.00
C GLY A 35 23.47 8.86 -2.89
N GLY A 36 22.48 9.77 -2.79
CA GLY A 36 22.39 10.98 -3.63
C GLY A 36 21.67 10.79 -4.97
N THR A 37 21.29 9.58 -5.34
CA THR A 37 20.46 9.28 -6.52
C THR A 37 18.99 9.27 -6.16
N GLU A 38 18.15 9.89 -6.98
CA GLU A 38 16.71 9.89 -6.84
C GLU A 38 16.06 8.83 -7.75
N TYR A 39 15.20 8.02 -7.15
CA TYR A 39 14.33 7.05 -7.79
C TYR A 39 12.89 7.53 -7.64
N ILE A 40 12.28 7.91 -8.76
CA ILE A 40 10.86 8.31 -8.78
C ILE A 40 10.01 7.06 -8.94
N ASP A 41 9.08 6.83 -8.01
CA ASP A 41 8.21 5.65 -7.99
C ASP A 41 7.09 5.74 -9.02
N ASN A 42 7.46 5.80 -10.29
CA ASN A 42 6.57 5.78 -11.45
C ASN A 42 6.76 4.47 -12.26
N GLU A 43 6.15 4.39 -13.43
CA GLU A 43 6.22 3.22 -14.31
C GLU A 43 7.64 2.91 -14.84
N ASN A 44 8.57 3.86 -14.77
CA ASN A 44 9.93 3.70 -15.25
C ASN A 44 10.94 3.29 -14.18
N ILE A 45 10.48 3.16 -12.91
CA ILE A 45 11.37 2.78 -11.81
C ILE A 45 11.95 1.38 -12.01
N ARG A 46 13.26 1.25 -11.83
CA ARG A 46 13.97 -0.03 -11.92
C ARG A 46 14.20 -0.60 -10.54
N ILE A 47 13.24 -1.40 -10.07
CA ILE A 47 13.27 -1.98 -8.72
C ILE A 47 14.57 -2.76 -8.42
N PRO A 48 15.09 -3.64 -9.30
CA PRO A 48 16.34 -4.36 -9.01
C PRO A 48 17.53 -3.43 -8.78
N GLU A 49 17.65 -2.36 -9.60
CA GLU A 49 18.75 -1.38 -9.49
C GLU A 49 18.62 -0.53 -8.22
N MET A 50 17.40 -0.11 -7.89
CA MET A 50 17.11 0.62 -6.65
C MET A 50 17.46 -0.21 -5.42
N LEU A 51 17.09 -1.49 -5.38
CA LEU A 51 17.38 -2.38 -4.26
C LEU A 51 18.89 -2.65 -4.14
N GLU A 52 19.61 -2.83 -5.24
CA GLU A 52 21.07 -2.98 -5.23
C GLU A 52 21.76 -1.71 -4.70
N ALA A 53 21.30 -0.53 -5.13
CA ALA A 53 21.79 0.73 -4.59
C ALA A 53 21.49 0.85 -3.09
N ASN A 54 20.31 0.44 -2.63
CA ASN A 54 19.94 0.46 -1.21
C ASN A 54 20.80 -0.49 -0.37
N GLU A 55 21.12 -1.67 -0.88
CA GLU A 55 22.03 -2.64 -0.22
C GLU A 55 23.45 -2.07 -0.05
N THR A 56 23.90 -1.24 -1.01
CA THR A 56 25.24 -0.64 -1.01
C THR A 56 25.31 0.66 -0.21
N HIS A 57 24.24 1.48 -0.20
CA HIS A 57 24.20 2.83 0.38
C HIS A 57 23.08 2.99 1.42
N ALA A 58 22.70 1.93 2.11
CA ALA A 58 21.58 1.91 3.05
C ALA A 58 21.63 3.02 4.13
N GLU A 59 22.80 3.52 4.48
CA GLU A 59 22.97 4.61 5.44
C GLU A 59 22.41 5.96 4.98
N LEU A 60 22.26 6.16 3.68
CA LEU A 60 21.83 7.43 3.05
C LEU A 60 20.45 7.34 2.42
N ALA A 61 19.70 6.25 2.69
CA ALA A 61 18.42 6.01 2.05
C ALA A 61 17.26 6.69 2.79
N GLN A 62 16.46 7.48 2.05
CA GLN A 62 15.31 8.25 2.56
C GLN A 62 14.16 8.25 1.54
N THR A 63 12.94 8.53 2.00
CA THR A 63 11.78 8.71 1.13
C THR A 63 11.10 10.05 1.40
N SER A 64 10.50 10.63 0.37
CA SER A 64 9.64 11.81 0.47
C SER A 64 8.29 11.55 -0.19
N CYS A 65 7.22 11.95 0.49
CA CYS A 65 5.87 11.90 -0.05
C CYS A 65 5.62 13.06 -1.03
N PRO A 66 4.60 12.96 -1.87
CA PRO A 66 4.15 14.06 -2.72
C PRO A 66 3.79 15.31 -1.92
N SER A 67 4.14 16.48 -2.46
CA SER A 67 3.78 17.77 -1.84
C SER A 67 2.31 18.13 -2.09
N PRO A 68 1.73 19.08 -1.32
CA PRO A 68 0.36 19.54 -1.55
C PRO A 68 0.13 20.08 -2.97
N GLU A 69 1.13 20.73 -3.58
CA GLU A 69 1.03 21.29 -4.92
C GLU A 69 0.80 20.20 -5.99
N VAL A 70 1.45 19.05 -5.86
CA VAL A 70 1.28 17.92 -6.78
C VAL A 70 -0.11 17.31 -6.65
N TRP A 71 -0.64 17.21 -5.42
CA TRP A 71 -2.03 16.80 -5.18
C TRP A 71 -3.02 17.83 -5.73
N LEU A 72 -2.76 19.13 -5.53
CA LEU A 72 -3.61 20.21 -6.02
C LEU A 72 -3.77 20.17 -7.55
N GLU A 73 -2.68 19.93 -8.28
CA GLU A 73 -2.72 19.76 -9.73
C GLU A 73 -3.67 18.63 -10.13
N LYS A 74 -3.62 17.48 -9.44
CA LYS A 74 -4.49 16.33 -9.69
C LYS A 74 -5.96 16.58 -9.30
N PHE A 75 -6.21 17.43 -8.32
CA PHE A 75 -7.57 17.75 -7.87
C PHE A 75 -8.24 18.85 -8.71
N SER A 76 -7.46 19.66 -9.42
CA SER A 76 -7.96 20.81 -10.21
C SER A 76 -8.65 20.42 -11.54
N VAL A 77 -8.92 19.14 -11.75
CA VAL A 77 -9.62 18.63 -12.94
C VAL A 77 -11.14 18.75 -12.80
N PRO A 78 -11.91 18.88 -13.91
CA PRO A 78 -13.38 18.88 -13.84
C PRO A 78 -13.93 17.52 -13.40
N GLY A 79 -14.88 17.51 -12.46
CA GLY A 79 -15.54 16.30 -11.97
C GLY A 79 -15.16 15.94 -10.54
N PRO A 80 -15.76 14.86 -9.98
CA PRO A 80 -15.46 14.38 -8.64
C PRO A 80 -14.11 13.68 -8.57
N VAL A 81 -13.41 13.88 -7.47
CA VAL A 81 -12.08 13.29 -7.24
C VAL A 81 -12.12 12.44 -5.97
N ILE A 82 -11.56 11.23 -6.04
CA ILE A 82 -11.32 10.38 -4.86
C ILE A 82 -9.82 10.07 -4.81
N ALA A 83 -9.17 10.54 -3.77
CA ALA A 83 -7.74 10.34 -3.53
C ALA A 83 -7.52 9.24 -2.49
N PHE A 84 -6.53 8.39 -2.73
CA PHE A 84 -6.11 7.31 -1.84
C PHE A 84 -4.67 7.53 -1.43
N THR A 85 -4.40 7.48 -0.15
CA THR A 85 -3.04 7.66 0.38
C THR A 85 -2.62 6.46 1.22
N ILE A 86 -1.33 6.21 1.28
CA ILE A 86 -0.74 5.36 2.31
C ILE A 86 -1.20 5.83 3.69
N SER A 87 -1.13 4.95 4.68
CA SER A 87 -1.43 5.26 6.09
C SER A 87 -0.84 6.61 6.52
N SER A 88 -1.68 7.46 7.10
CA SER A 88 -1.28 8.74 7.70
C SER A 88 -0.32 8.56 8.88
N ALA A 89 -0.30 7.40 9.51
CA ALA A 89 0.66 7.05 10.57
C ALA A 89 2.07 6.75 10.02
N LEU A 90 2.19 6.40 8.75
CA LEU A 90 3.47 6.04 8.11
C LEU A 90 4.07 7.18 7.27
N SER A 91 3.23 8.08 6.74
CA SER A 91 3.65 9.12 5.80
C SER A 91 2.83 10.40 5.90
N GLY A 92 3.45 11.52 5.53
CA GLY A 92 2.77 12.82 5.38
C GLY A 92 1.89 12.92 4.12
N SER A 93 1.77 11.89 3.29
CA SER A 93 1.02 11.92 2.02
C SER A 93 -0.45 12.30 2.22
N TYR A 94 -1.11 11.71 3.24
CA TYR A 94 -2.49 12.07 3.61
C TYR A 94 -2.62 13.57 3.94
N ASN A 95 -1.74 14.09 4.79
CA ASN A 95 -1.78 15.50 5.16
C ASN A 95 -1.53 16.44 3.96
N SER A 96 -0.65 16.05 3.04
CA SER A 96 -0.42 16.78 1.79
C SER A 96 -1.67 16.80 0.90
N ALA A 97 -2.31 15.65 0.71
CA ALA A 97 -3.56 15.55 -0.04
C ALA A 97 -4.71 16.33 0.62
N PHE A 98 -4.83 16.24 1.95
CA PHE A 98 -5.86 16.96 2.69
C PHE A 98 -5.66 18.49 2.62
N THR A 99 -4.41 18.94 2.67
CA THR A 99 -4.08 20.37 2.49
C THR A 99 -4.48 20.84 1.09
N ALA A 100 -4.16 20.08 0.05
CA ALA A 100 -4.55 20.40 -1.32
C ALA A 100 -6.09 20.46 -1.49
N LYS A 101 -6.82 19.49 -0.89
CA LYS A 101 -8.29 19.53 -0.83
C LYS A 101 -8.79 20.82 -0.21
N SER A 102 -8.27 21.19 0.96
CA SER A 102 -8.69 22.39 1.67
C SER A 102 -8.45 23.67 0.86
N MET A 103 -7.26 23.81 0.25
CA MET A 103 -6.93 24.94 -0.63
C MET A 103 -7.92 25.08 -1.80
N LEU A 104 -8.24 23.98 -2.47
CA LEU A 104 -9.15 24.02 -3.61
C LEU A 104 -10.60 24.29 -3.19
N GLN A 105 -11.05 23.78 -2.04
CA GLN A 105 -12.39 24.01 -1.52
C GLN A 105 -12.58 25.43 -0.92
N GLU A 106 -11.52 26.15 -0.60
CA GLU A 106 -11.57 27.60 -0.31
C GLU A 106 -11.93 28.41 -1.56
N GLU A 107 -11.48 27.99 -2.75
CA GLU A 107 -11.75 28.63 -4.04
C GLU A 107 -13.08 28.14 -4.65
N ASP A 108 -13.37 26.85 -4.58
CA ASP A 108 -14.61 26.20 -5.06
C ASP A 108 -15.21 25.28 -3.97
N PRO A 109 -16.10 25.83 -3.12
CA PRO A 109 -16.72 25.04 -2.04
C PRO A 109 -17.60 23.87 -2.53
N ASN A 110 -17.99 23.84 -3.81
CA ASN A 110 -18.81 22.76 -4.36
C ASN A 110 -17.96 21.66 -4.99
N LYS A 111 -16.64 21.80 -5.04
CA LYS A 111 -15.76 20.79 -5.59
C LYS A 111 -15.79 19.51 -4.74
N GLN A 112 -16.24 18.42 -5.36
CA GLN A 112 -16.31 17.11 -4.70
C GLN A 112 -14.92 16.46 -4.68
N ILE A 113 -14.30 16.42 -3.52
CA ILE A 113 -12.99 15.77 -3.29
C ILE A 113 -13.08 14.95 -2.00
N ALA A 114 -12.86 13.63 -2.12
CA ALA A 114 -12.64 12.75 -0.97
C ALA A 114 -11.16 12.38 -0.87
N VAL A 115 -10.59 12.43 0.33
CA VAL A 115 -9.23 11.94 0.61
C VAL A 115 -9.37 10.78 1.60
N ILE A 116 -9.03 9.59 1.15
CA ILE A 116 -9.16 8.34 1.91
C ILE A 116 -7.80 7.97 2.48
N ASP A 117 -7.70 7.98 3.81
CA ASP A 117 -6.58 7.36 4.52
C ASP A 117 -6.76 5.84 4.48
N SER A 118 -5.91 5.15 3.74
CA SER A 118 -6.02 3.69 3.65
C SER A 118 -5.71 2.97 4.95
N LYS A 119 -5.03 3.63 5.89
CA LYS A 119 -4.43 3.03 7.10
C LYS A 119 -3.48 1.86 6.80
N ALA A 120 -3.02 1.77 5.57
CA ALA A 120 -2.25 0.66 5.02
C ALA A 120 -1.26 1.12 3.94
N THR A 121 -0.70 0.15 3.23
CA THR A 121 0.11 0.32 2.02
C THR A 121 -0.12 -0.87 1.08
N GLY A 122 0.30 -0.74 -0.18
CA GLY A 122 0.32 -1.85 -1.15
C GLY A 122 -1.05 -2.44 -1.44
N PRO A 123 -1.21 -3.74 -1.19
CA PRO A 123 -2.38 -4.49 -1.63
C PRO A 123 -3.69 -4.00 -1.03
N GLU A 124 -3.68 -3.50 0.19
CA GLU A 124 -4.88 -3.02 0.87
C GLU A 124 -5.34 -1.68 0.30
N GLN A 125 -4.39 -0.77 0.03
CA GLN A 125 -4.70 0.48 -0.66
C GLN A 125 -5.23 0.22 -2.08
N ALA A 126 -4.68 -0.76 -2.81
CA ALA A 126 -5.21 -1.18 -4.11
C ALA A 126 -6.66 -1.69 -4.00
N MET A 127 -6.99 -2.44 -2.95
CA MET A 127 -8.37 -2.92 -2.72
C MET A 127 -9.36 -1.78 -2.56
N LEU A 128 -8.99 -0.67 -1.91
CA LEU A 128 -9.83 0.53 -1.81
C LEU A 128 -10.04 1.21 -3.15
N VAL A 129 -9.01 1.29 -4.00
CA VAL A 129 -9.14 1.82 -5.37
C VAL A 129 -10.12 0.98 -6.20
N TRP A 130 -9.99 -0.35 -6.14
CA TRP A 130 -10.94 -1.24 -6.84
C TRP A 130 -12.36 -1.14 -6.27
N LYS A 131 -12.51 -0.98 -4.95
CA LYS A 131 -13.82 -0.77 -4.32
C LYS A 131 -14.48 0.51 -4.80
N ALA A 132 -13.72 1.61 -4.91
CA ALA A 132 -14.22 2.87 -5.47
C ALA A 132 -14.70 2.70 -6.92
N ARG A 133 -13.89 2.06 -7.77
CA ARG A 133 -14.29 1.72 -9.14
C ARG A 133 -15.62 0.98 -9.16
N ASP A 134 -15.75 -0.06 -8.37
CA ASP A 134 -16.96 -0.90 -8.35
C ASP A 134 -18.20 -0.08 -7.92
N LEU A 135 -18.08 0.76 -6.88
CA LEU A 135 -19.17 1.64 -6.41
C LEU A 135 -19.57 2.70 -7.46
N ILE A 136 -18.60 3.26 -8.19
CA ILE A 136 -18.87 4.19 -9.29
C ILE A 136 -19.63 3.49 -10.43
N LEU A 137 -19.21 2.27 -10.79
CA LEU A 137 -19.89 1.47 -11.81
C LEU A 137 -21.30 1.04 -11.39
N GLU A 138 -21.55 0.88 -10.10
CA GLU A 138 -22.89 0.67 -9.52
C GLU A 138 -23.75 1.95 -9.54
N GLY A 139 -23.20 3.11 -9.92
CA GLY A 139 -23.90 4.39 -9.96
C GLY A 139 -24.15 5.03 -8.60
N LYS A 140 -23.35 4.71 -7.60
CA LYS A 140 -23.50 5.28 -6.25
C LYS A 140 -23.16 6.78 -6.25
N PRO A 141 -23.87 7.59 -5.43
CA PRO A 141 -23.55 9.00 -5.27
C PRO A 141 -22.25 9.21 -4.50
N PHE A 142 -21.59 10.36 -4.71
CA PHE A 142 -20.28 10.70 -4.15
C PHE A 142 -20.19 10.49 -2.62
N ASP A 143 -21.15 11.02 -1.87
CA ASP A 143 -21.14 10.95 -0.40
C ASP A 143 -21.30 9.51 0.12
N GLU A 144 -22.04 8.66 -0.61
CA GLU A 144 -22.19 7.24 -0.28
C GLU A 144 -20.89 6.50 -0.55
N ILE A 145 -20.20 6.82 -1.66
CA ILE A 145 -18.90 6.24 -1.99
C ILE A 145 -17.86 6.62 -0.95
N GLU A 146 -17.71 7.91 -0.61
CA GLU A 146 -16.76 8.39 0.41
C GLU A 146 -17.00 7.69 1.75
N LYS A 147 -18.24 7.61 2.20
CA LYS A 147 -18.61 6.94 3.45
C LYS A 147 -18.26 5.45 3.44
N GLU A 148 -18.58 4.76 2.33
CA GLU A 148 -18.31 3.32 2.21
C GLU A 148 -16.81 3.02 2.12
N LEU A 149 -16.01 3.87 1.46
CA LEU A 149 -14.56 3.71 1.39
C LEU A 149 -13.91 3.91 2.76
N ASN A 150 -14.32 4.94 3.52
CA ASN A 150 -13.81 5.13 4.88
C ASN A 150 -14.17 3.94 5.78
N ARG A 151 -15.41 3.40 5.67
CA ARG A 151 -15.81 2.20 6.39
C ARG A 151 -15.00 0.98 5.98
N THR A 152 -14.73 0.82 4.69
CA THR A 152 -13.93 -0.28 4.17
C THR A 152 -12.49 -0.22 4.66
N ALA A 153 -11.86 0.96 4.70
CA ALA A 153 -10.51 1.16 5.24
C ALA A 153 -10.36 0.73 6.71
N GLU A 154 -11.45 0.70 7.47
CA GLU A 154 -11.44 0.20 8.85
C GLU A 154 -11.65 -1.32 8.97
N GLN A 155 -12.04 -1.99 7.88
CA GLN A 155 -12.43 -3.41 7.87
C GLN A 155 -11.47 -4.32 7.12
N ILE A 156 -10.63 -3.76 6.28
CA ILE A 156 -9.57 -4.51 5.60
C ILE A 156 -8.31 -4.51 6.47
N HIS A 157 -7.45 -5.49 6.28
CA HIS A 157 -6.31 -5.74 7.15
C HIS A 157 -5.06 -6.05 6.34
N THR A 158 -3.92 -5.59 6.85
CA THR A 158 -2.60 -5.93 6.31
C THR A 158 -1.86 -6.88 7.24
N SER A 159 -1.32 -7.96 6.67
CA SER A 159 -0.25 -8.75 7.28
C SER A 159 0.97 -8.74 6.38
N PHE A 160 2.16 -8.84 6.95
CA PHE A 160 3.37 -8.86 6.16
C PHE A 160 4.44 -9.78 6.77
N ALA A 161 5.34 -10.23 5.91
CA ALA A 161 6.54 -10.96 6.29
C ALA A 161 7.75 -10.32 5.62
N LEU A 162 8.70 -9.82 6.39
CA LEU A 162 9.89 -9.14 5.91
C LEU A 162 11.15 -9.86 6.38
N ALA A 163 12.09 -10.06 5.46
CA ALA A 163 13.41 -10.62 5.77
C ALA A 163 14.32 -9.61 6.45
N SER A 164 14.06 -8.30 6.26
CA SER A 164 14.76 -7.18 6.89
C SER A 164 13.76 -6.10 7.29
N TYR A 165 14.12 -5.35 8.32
CA TYR A 165 13.41 -4.14 8.79
C TYR A 165 14.32 -2.92 8.77
N HIS A 166 15.46 -3.02 8.08
CA HIS A 166 16.50 -1.99 8.14
C HIS A 166 15.95 -0.62 7.76
N ASN A 167 15.29 -0.52 6.61
CA ASN A 167 14.75 0.75 6.12
C ASN A 167 13.59 1.28 6.97
N LEU A 168 12.73 0.40 7.48
CA LEU A 168 11.64 0.77 8.38
C LEU A 168 12.17 1.36 9.70
N ILE A 169 13.17 0.74 10.31
CA ILE A 169 13.80 1.20 11.55
C ILE A 169 14.53 2.52 11.31
N LYS A 170 15.33 2.58 10.26
CA LYS A 170 16.19 3.72 9.96
C LYS A 170 15.39 4.98 9.64
N ASN A 171 14.26 4.82 8.97
CA ASN A 171 13.36 5.91 8.65
C ASN A 171 12.29 6.15 9.73
N GLY A 172 12.37 5.48 10.89
CA GLY A 172 11.51 5.73 12.05
C GLY A 172 10.05 5.27 11.91
N ARG A 173 9.75 4.33 10.98
CA ARG A 173 8.39 3.79 10.76
C ARG A 173 8.08 2.61 11.68
N VAL A 174 9.05 2.14 12.45
CA VAL A 174 8.88 1.12 13.49
C VAL A 174 9.59 1.58 14.76
N SER A 175 8.82 2.05 15.74
CA SER A 175 9.37 2.66 16.96
C SER A 175 9.64 1.68 18.12
N ARG A 176 9.10 0.47 18.10
CA ARG A 176 9.08 -0.45 19.26
C ARG A 176 9.81 -1.78 19.05
N LEU A 177 10.77 -1.85 18.14
CA LEU A 177 11.60 -3.05 17.96
C LEU A 177 12.73 -3.19 18.99
N LYS A 178 12.46 -3.03 20.28
CA LYS A 178 13.43 -3.41 21.32
C LYS A 178 13.59 -4.93 21.29
N GLY A 179 14.71 -5.41 20.71
CA GLY A 179 15.08 -6.82 20.68
C GLY A 179 14.82 -7.57 19.38
N PHE A 180 14.26 -6.93 18.33
CA PHE A 180 14.19 -7.52 17.01
C PHE A 180 15.44 -7.14 16.21
N ILE A 181 16.44 -8.01 16.22
CA ILE A 181 17.65 -7.81 15.39
C ILE A 181 17.28 -8.22 13.96
N ALA A 182 17.04 -7.23 13.11
CA ALA A 182 16.95 -7.42 11.67
C ALA A 182 18.27 -8.04 11.16
N GLY A 183 18.18 -9.04 10.29
CA GLY A 183 19.34 -9.51 9.55
C GLY A 183 19.94 -10.85 9.95
N HIS A 184 19.27 -11.73 10.68
CA HIS A 184 19.70 -13.11 10.79
C HIS A 184 19.27 -13.90 9.56
N LEU A 185 20.23 -14.44 8.83
CA LEU A 185 20.03 -15.21 7.60
C LEU A 185 18.93 -16.28 7.78
N GLY A 186 17.85 -16.20 6.94
CA GLY A 186 16.76 -17.15 6.96
C GLY A 186 15.67 -16.91 8.01
N PHE A 187 15.66 -15.76 8.69
CA PHE A 187 14.55 -15.35 9.56
C PHE A 187 13.67 -14.30 8.91
N TRP A 188 12.40 -14.40 9.19
CA TRP A 188 11.35 -13.49 8.77
C TRP A 188 10.72 -12.82 9.98
N GLY A 189 10.60 -11.51 9.95
CA GLY A 189 9.73 -10.81 10.86
C GLY A 189 8.30 -10.79 10.32
N ILE A 190 7.34 -11.14 11.16
CA ILE A 190 5.93 -11.15 10.81
C ILE A 190 5.24 -10.03 11.56
N GLY A 191 4.45 -9.24 10.86
CA GLY A 191 3.71 -8.13 11.44
C GLY A 191 2.38 -7.89 10.75
N ILE A 192 1.69 -6.91 11.28
CA ILE A 192 0.40 -6.43 10.78
C ILE A 192 0.39 -4.89 10.74
N GLY A 193 -0.48 -4.29 9.93
CA GLY A 193 -0.99 -2.96 10.18
C GLY A 193 -1.99 -3.03 11.35
N ASP A 194 -1.84 -2.16 12.34
CA ASP A 194 -2.81 -2.09 13.44
C ASP A 194 -3.99 -1.16 13.10
N GLU A 195 -4.94 -1.01 14.01
CA GLU A 195 -6.13 -0.19 13.84
C GLU A 195 -5.85 1.31 13.58
N ASN A 196 -4.66 1.78 13.94
CA ASN A 196 -4.19 3.15 13.70
C ASN A 196 -3.40 3.29 12.39
N GLY A 197 -3.16 2.19 11.67
CA GLY A 197 -2.31 2.15 10.49
C GLY A 197 -0.82 2.18 10.81
N GLU A 198 -0.43 1.86 12.06
CA GLU A 198 0.96 1.68 12.47
C GLU A 198 1.44 0.24 12.25
N ILE A 199 2.74 0.07 12.16
CA ILE A 199 3.36 -1.25 12.03
C ILE A 199 3.47 -1.93 13.39
N ALA A 200 2.81 -3.08 13.57
CA ALA A 200 2.87 -3.91 14.76
C ALA A 200 3.50 -5.28 14.48
N ILE A 201 4.57 -5.60 15.20
CA ILE A 201 5.25 -6.90 15.05
C ILE A 201 4.51 -7.97 15.85
N ARG A 202 4.22 -9.10 15.19
CA ARG A 202 3.51 -10.25 15.77
C ARG A 202 4.44 -11.41 16.12
N GLY A 203 5.55 -11.55 15.42
CA GLY A 203 6.47 -12.63 15.69
C GLY A 203 7.59 -12.78 14.67
N LYS A 204 8.22 -13.93 14.69
CA LYS A 204 9.29 -14.29 13.74
C LYS A 204 9.14 -15.75 13.32
N ALA A 205 9.54 -16.03 12.09
CA ALA A 205 9.57 -17.37 11.54
C ALA A 205 10.97 -17.69 10.98
N ARG A 206 11.35 -18.96 10.95
CA ARG A 206 12.58 -19.41 10.32
C ARG A 206 12.27 -20.22 9.08
N GLY A 207 12.71 -19.71 7.93
CA GLY A 207 12.49 -20.31 6.61
C GLY A 207 11.06 -20.11 6.09
N SER A 208 10.90 -20.21 4.75
CA SER A 208 9.66 -19.90 4.03
C SER A 208 8.46 -20.73 4.50
N LYS A 209 8.63 -22.03 4.76
CA LYS A 209 7.52 -22.88 5.24
C LYS A 209 6.90 -22.38 6.55
N SER A 210 7.75 -21.98 7.50
CA SER A 210 7.28 -21.48 8.80
C SER A 210 6.65 -20.09 8.66
N MET A 211 7.19 -19.24 7.78
CA MET A 211 6.66 -17.92 7.46
C MET A 211 5.26 -18.03 6.83
N ILE A 212 5.09 -18.87 5.81
CA ILE A 212 3.81 -19.10 5.13
C ILE A 212 2.76 -19.60 6.12
N ARG A 213 3.12 -20.60 6.95
CA ARG A 213 2.22 -21.11 8.00
C ARG A 213 1.79 -19.99 8.95
N PHE A 214 2.72 -19.18 9.44
CA PHE A 214 2.42 -18.08 10.36
C PHE A 214 1.45 -17.07 9.73
N LEU A 215 1.72 -16.62 8.49
CA LEU A 215 0.81 -15.71 7.78
C LEU A 215 -0.58 -16.33 7.60
N THR A 216 -0.66 -17.60 7.20
CA THR A 216 -1.95 -18.30 7.05
C THR A 216 -2.71 -18.36 8.38
N GLU A 217 -2.03 -18.65 9.49
CA GLU A 217 -2.63 -18.66 10.83
C GLU A 217 -3.09 -17.27 11.30
N GLU A 218 -2.36 -16.18 10.94
CA GLU A 218 -2.81 -14.80 11.22
C GLU A 218 -4.12 -14.49 10.50
N LEU A 219 -4.21 -14.81 9.21
CA LEU A 219 -5.42 -14.58 8.42
C LEU A 219 -6.61 -15.43 8.92
N GLN A 220 -6.36 -16.63 9.45
CA GLN A 220 -7.42 -17.48 10.02
C GLN A 220 -8.12 -16.84 11.24
N LYS A 221 -7.43 -16.00 12.00
CA LYS A 221 -8.00 -15.32 13.16
C LYS A 221 -9.10 -14.33 12.80
N VAL A 222 -9.07 -13.79 11.58
CA VAL A 222 -10.01 -12.76 11.12
C VAL A 222 -11.25 -13.34 10.42
N GLY A 223 -11.11 -14.51 9.79
CA GLY A 223 -12.18 -15.15 9.01
C GLY A 223 -12.37 -14.48 7.63
N LEU A 224 -12.16 -15.23 6.55
CA LEU A 224 -12.04 -14.69 5.18
C LEU A 224 -12.99 -15.30 4.15
N ALA A 225 -14.10 -15.93 4.61
CA ALA A 225 -15.03 -16.58 3.68
C ALA A 225 -15.55 -15.61 2.60
N GLY A 226 -15.32 -15.95 1.33
CA GLY A 226 -15.81 -15.18 0.17
C GLY A 226 -15.07 -13.87 -0.10
N LYS A 227 -13.98 -13.57 0.60
CA LYS A 227 -13.20 -12.34 0.43
C LYS A 227 -12.12 -12.46 -0.64
N ARG A 228 -11.64 -11.31 -1.09
CA ARG A 228 -10.46 -11.18 -1.93
C ARG A 228 -9.23 -11.01 -1.04
N ILE A 229 -8.14 -11.70 -1.37
CA ILE A 229 -6.83 -11.54 -0.76
C ILE A 229 -5.87 -11.08 -1.86
N VAL A 230 -5.01 -10.14 -1.56
CA VAL A 230 -3.97 -9.66 -2.47
C VAL A 230 -2.61 -9.81 -1.82
N ILE A 231 -1.68 -10.43 -2.52
CA ILE A 231 -0.30 -10.62 -2.08
C ILE A 231 0.60 -9.76 -2.97
N SER A 232 1.22 -8.74 -2.39
CA SER A 232 2.32 -8.01 -3.03
C SER A 232 3.66 -8.62 -2.62
N HIS A 233 4.59 -8.78 -3.55
CA HIS A 233 5.91 -9.36 -3.29
C HIS A 233 7.05 -8.50 -3.84
N CYS A 234 8.11 -8.36 -3.06
CA CYS A 234 9.34 -7.73 -3.51
C CYS A 234 10.32 -8.80 -4.01
N MET A 235 10.32 -9.04 -5.35
CA MET A 235 11.19 -10.04 -6.01
C MET A 235 11.09 -11.45 -5.38
N ASN A 236 9.93 -11.86 -4.88
CA ASN A 236 9.71 -13.14 -4.19
C ASN A 236 8.43 -13.84 -4.66
N GLU A 237 8.25 -13.97 -5.97
CA GLU A 237 7.09 -14.63 -6.55
C GLU A 237 6.94 -16.08 -6.07
N LYS A 238 8.07 -16.77 -5.84
CA LYS A 238 8.07 -18.15 -5.37
C LYS A 238 7.32 -18.34 -4.05
N ASP A 239 7.64 -17.53 -3.04
CA ASP A 239 6.98 -17.65 -1.74
C ASP A 239 5.56 -17.06 -1.78
N ALA A 240 5.30 -16.06 -2.64
CA ALA A 240 3.96 -15.54 -2.89
C ALA A 240 3.04 -16.63 -3.49
N LEU A 241 3.50 -17.40 -4.46
CA LEU A 241 2.75 -18.54 -5.02
C LEU A 241 2.50 -19.64 -3.98
N ALA A 242 3.51 -19.99 -3.18
CA ALA A 242 3.36 -20.96 -2.11
C ALA A 242 2.40 -20.49 -1.00
N LEU A 243 2.41 -19.18 -0.67
CA LEU A 243 1.44 -18.59 0.24
C LEU A 243 0.02 -18.62 -0.35
N LYS A 244 -0.14 -18.29 -1.64
CA LYS A 244 -1.44 -18.40 -2.33
C LYS A 244 -2.01 -19.80 -2.25
N GLU A 245 -1.21 -20.84 -2.50
CA GLU A 245 -1.65 -22.23 -2.38
C GLU A 245 -2.12 -22.55 -0.96
N SER A 246 -1.36 -22.13 0.06
CA SER A 246 -1.73 -22.30 1.47
C SER A 246 -3.05 -21.61 1.81
N LEU A 247 -3.24 -20.38 1.32
CA LEU A 247 -4.47 -19.60 1.57
C LEU A 247 -5.69 -20.21 0.87
N LEU A 248 -5.55 -20.68 -0.38
CA LEU A 248 -6.64 -21.35 -1.11
C LEU A 248 -7.07 -22.67 -0.43
N GLN A 249 -6.12 -23.39 0.20
CA GLN A 249 -6.42 -24.57 0.99
C GLN A 249 -7.11 -24.23 2.33
N ALA A 250 -6.66 -23.16 2.99
CA ALA A 250 -7.17 -22.76 4.30
C ALA A 250 -8.55 -22.07 4.23
N PHE A 251 -8.86 -21.40 3.11
CA PHE A 251 -10.05 -20.58 2.92
C PHE A 251 -10.78 -20.92 1.62
N PRO A 252 -11.64 -21.94 1.60
CA PRO A 252 -12.40 -22.27 0.40
C PRO A 252 -13.27 -21.11 -0.07
N GLY A 253 -13.21 -20.78 -1.38
CA GLY A 253 -14.02 -19.74 -1.99
C GLY A 253 -13.41 -18.34 -1.98
N VAL A 254 -12.21 -18.15 -1.43
CA VAL A 254 -11.49 -16.86 -1.57
C VAL A 254 -10.86 -16.72 -2.96
N THR A 255 -10.70 -15.48 -3.39
CA THR A 255 -9.89 -15.13 -4.57
C THR A 255 -8.56 -14.60 -4.09
N VAL A 256 -7.44 -15.16 -4.57
CA VAL A 256 -6.09 -14.72 -4.22
C VAL A 256 -5.39 -14.18 -5.47
N LEU A 257 -5.08 -12.88 -5.46
CA LEU A 257 -4.28 -12.18 -6.47
C LEU A 257 -2.83 -12.06 -6.01
N ILE A 258 -1.89 -12.06 -6.95
CA ILE A 258 -0.47 -11.81 -6.69
C ILE A 258 -0.02 -10.68 -7.61
N GLN A 259 0.74 -9.73 -7.05
CA GLN A 259 1.34 -8.64 -7.80
C GLN A 259 2.74 -8.31 -7.26
N PRO A 260 3.64 -7.74 -8.06
CA PRO A 260 4.89 -7.19 -7.56
C PRO A 260 4.63 -5.90 -6.77
N THR A 261 5.49 -5.61 -5.79
CA THR A 261 5.54 -4.28 -5.16
C THR A 261 6.11 -3.24 -6.12
N ARG A 262 5.68 -1.97 -5.99
CA ARG A 262 6.30 -0.80 -6.63
C ARG A 262 7.48 -0.28 -5.79
N GLY A 263 8.00 0.91 -6.15
CA GLY A 263 9.22 1.46 -5.59
C GLY A 263 9.18 1.65 -4.08
N LEU A 264 8.15 2.31 -3.56
CA LEU A 264 8.04 2.60 -2.12
C LEU A 264 7.96 1.33 -1.29
N ASP A 265 7.04 0.43 -1.67
CA ASP A 265 6.86 -0.82 -0.94
C ASP A 265 8.05 -1.76 -1.11
N SER A 266 8.69 -1.78 -2.31
CA SER A 266 9.95 -2.51 -2.49
C SER A 266 11.07 -1.98 -1.61
N PHE A 267 11.18 -0.65 -1.45
CA PHE A 267 12.19 -0.04 -0.59
C PHE A 267 12.02 -0.45 0.87
N TYR A 268 10.80 -0.44 1.40
CA TYR A 268 10.53 -0.78 2.80
C TYR A 268 10.40 -2.27 3.08
N ALA A 269 9.87 -3.04 2.13
CA ALA A 269 9.80 -4.50 2.26
C ALA A 269 11.14 -5.18 2.02
N GLU A 270 12.05 -4.51 1.34
CA GLU A 270 13.35 -5.00 0.92
C GLU A 270 13.25 -6.33 0.14
N ARG A 271 14.36 -6.93 -0.28
CA ARG A 271 14.30 -8.19 -1.04
C ARG A 271 13.57 -9.27 -0.25
N SER A 272 12.75 -10.00 -0.96
CA SER A 272 11.95 -11.12 -0.48
C SER A 272 10.70 -10.74 0.34
N GLY A 273 10.47 -9.49 0.69
CA GLY A 273 9.29 -9.09 1.45
C GLY A 273 7.97 -9.52 0.81
N LEU A 274 7.00 -9.89 1.64
CA LEU A 274 5.61 -10.16 1.28
C LEU A 274 4.68 -9.25 2.09
N ILE A 275 3.69 -8.64 1.41
CA ILE A 275 2.63 -7.84 2.02
C ILE A 275 1.30 -8.45 1.57
N VAL A 276 0.37 -8.65 2.49
CA VAL A 276 -0.91 -9.34 2.24
C VAL A 276 -2.05 -8.46 2.72
N GLY A 277 -2.91 -8.03 1.80
CA GLY A 277 -4.16 -7.32 2.08
C GLY A 277 -5.37 -8.27 2.03
N TYR A 278 -6.32 -8.14 2.98
CA TYR A 278 -7.49 -9.04 3.11
C TYR A 278 -8.67 -8.45 3.87
#